data_cfc352952e0473e4be3851cb9390c580
#
_entry.id   cfc352952e0473e4be3851cb9390c580
#
_cell.length_a   1.000
_cell.length_b   1.000
_cell.length_c   1.000
_cell.angle_alpha   90.00
_cell.angle_beta   90.00
_cell.angle_gamma   90.00
#
_symmetry.space_group_name_H-M   'P 1'
#
loop_
_entity.id
_entity.type
_entity.pdbx_description
1 polymer ?
#
loop_
_entity_poly.entity_id
_entity_poly.type
_entity_poly.pdbx_seq_one_letter_code
_entity_poly.pdbx_strand_id
1 'polypeptide(L)'
;MRSNVYEGTQRKKVIYQFFSWPVILGLVACQTIQPPNLQNPSKTVHLYLGRILIQTENEKQTGDIELLLQDDGVRLRVLAPVIGTRIWELRANDSQILINDYRDQSSSLYENSLEIREEFLGLDVRLGEIQELLEQPTKVSFLDVVKRDEYQRAIDLVKRDSVLGDRFSVEINRWQEGEAGLFPQKMKLEDSFTGNKIILVLRSRQTIAGEPIVFEKLPEPKPSG
;
A
#
# COMPACT_ATOMS: atom_id res chain seq x y z
N MET A 1 4.78 26.14 64.37
CA MET A 1 3.80 27.16 63.93
C MET A 1 3.60 27.04 62.41
N ARG A 2 2.45 26.67 62.00
CA ARG A 2 1.58 26.84 60.81
C ARG A 2 0.86 25.56 60.47
N SER A 3 -0.41 25.69 60.72
CA SER A 3 -1.50 24.74 60.54
C SER A 3 -1.78 24.41 59.10
N ASN A 4 -1.99 23.13 58.77
CA ASN A 4 -2.57 22.67 57.50
C ASN A 4 -4.07 22.48 57.70
N VAL A 5 -4.83 23.22 56.89
CA VAL A 5 -6.28 23.12 56.75
C VAL A 5 -6.57 22.05 55.72
N TYR A 6 -7.34 21.02 56.12
CA TYR A 6 -7.92 20.05 55.22
C TYR A 6 -9.28 20.56 54.74
N GLU A 7 -9.40 20.86 53.43
CA GLU A 7 -10.68 21.11 52.78
C GLU A 7 -11.30 19.82 52.32
N GLY A 8 -12.51 19.56 52.83
CA GLY A 8 -13.29 18.37 52.52
C GLY A 8 -13.97 18.42 51.17
N THR A 9 -13.76 17.40 50.36
CA THR A 9 -14.43 17.21 49.09
C THR A 9 -15.82 16.64 49.25
N GLN A 10 -16.82 17.43 48.98
CA GLN A 10 -18.25 17.06 48.95
C GLN A 10 -18.52 16.10 47.80
N ARG A 11 -18.95 14.87 48.07
CA ARG A 11 -19.48 13.90 47.11
C ARG A 11 -20.91 14.28 46.74
N LYS A 12 -21.12 14.73 45.48
CA LYS A 12 -22.47 14.88 44.91
C LYS A 12 -23.02 13.52 44.56
N LYS A 13 -24.10 13.11 45.23
CA LYS A 13 -24.93 11.96 44.84
C LYS A 13 -25.70 12.31 43.58
N VAL A 14 -25.44 11.59 42.48
CA VAL A 14 -26.22 11.67 41.29
C VAL A 14 -27.38 10.66 41.41
N ILE A 15 -28.60 11.19 41.47
CA ILE A 15 -29.84 10.41 41.52
C ILE A 15 -30.18 10.07 40.05
N TYR A 16 -30.15 8.78 39.71
CA TYR A 16 -30.64 8.30 38.43
C TYR A 16 -32.19 8.23 38.49
N GLN A 17 -32.86 9.13 37.78
CA GLN A 17 -34.27 9.03 37.50
C GLN A 17 -34.46 8.03 36.33
N PHE A 18 -35.07 6.91 36.60
CA PHE A 18 -35.54 5.97 35.61
C PHE A 18 -36.74 6.58 34.84
N PHE A 19 -36.50 7.00 33.63
CA PHE A 19 -37.55 7.31 32.68
C PHE A 19 -38.00 6.03 32.01
N SER A 20 -39.18 5.57 32.39
CA SER A 20 -39.93 4.50 31.69
C SER A 20 -40.46 5.04 30.36
N TRP A 21 -39.85 4.64 29.26
CA TRP A 21 -40.40 4.89 27.93
C TRP A 21 -41.34 3.77 27.52
N PRO A 22 -42.52 4.10 26.96
CA PRO A 22 -43.44 3.10 26.45
C PRO A 22 -42.88 2.44 25.18
N VAL A 23 -42.94 1.12 25.17
CA VAL A 23 -42.58 0.30 24.00
C VAL A 23 -43.61 0.54 22.91
N ILE A 24 -43.30 1.34 21.93
CA ILE A 24 -44.02 1.44 20.68
C ILE A 24 -43.59 0.27 19.81
N LEU A 25 -44.41 -0.77 19.73
CA LEU A 25 -44.31 -1.86 18.76
C LEU A 25 -44.61 -1.28 17.35
N GLY A 26 -43.60 -0.72 16.69
CA GLY A 26 -43.64 -0.40 15.28
C GLY A 26 -43.39 -1.68 14.47
N LEU A 27 -44.42 -2.14 13.76
CA LEU A 27 -44.31 -3.13 12.69
C LEU A 27 -43.30 -2.61 11.65
N VAL A 28 -42.05 -3.00 11.80
CA VAL A 28 -41.03 -2.80 10.75
C VAL A 28 -41.33 -3.81 9.67
N ALA A 29 -41.98 -3.35 8.59
CA ALA A 29 -42.07 -4.09 7.35
C ALA A 29 -40.65 -4.52 6.95
N CYS A 30 -40.41 -5.84 6.91
CA CYS A 30 -39.19 -6.40 6.31
C CYS A 30 -39.17 -5.98 4.84
N GLN A 31 -38.57 -4.84 4.55
CA GLN A 31 -38.07 -4.61 3.21
C GLN A 31 -36.91 -5.61 3.03
N THR A 32 -37.17 -6.61 2.24
CA THR A 32 -36.14 -7.52 1.73
C THR A 32 -35.13 -6.65 1.00
N ILE A 33 -34.04 -6.27 1.69
CA ILE A 33 -32.90 -5.64 1.04
C ILE A 33 -32.39 -6.73 0.10
N GLN A 34 -32.71 -6.59 -1.20
CA GLN A 34 -32.07 -7.40 -2.21
C GLN A 34 -30.58 -7.16 -2.08
N PRO A 35 -29.77 -8.22 -1.87
CA PRO A 35 -28.33 -8.03 -1.88
C PRO A 35 -27.96 -7.37 -3.21
N PRO A 36 -27.06 -6.39 -3.20
CA PRO A 36 -26.60 -5.76 -4.42
C PRO A 36 -26.20 -6.85 -5.40
N ASN A 37 -26.66 -6.72 -6.63
CA ASN A 37 -26.53 -7.71 -7.70
C ASN A 37 -25.02 -7.91 -7.98
N LEU A 38 -24.40 -8.87 -7.31
CA LEU A 38 -22.99 -9.27 -7.45
C LEU A 38 -22.77 -10.06 -8.75
N GLN A 39 -23.18 -9.50 -9.87
CA GLN A 39 -23.01 -10.10 -11.22
C GLN A 39 -21.75 -9.61 -11.95
N ASN A 40 -20.80 -8.97 -11.28
CA ASN A 40 -19.45 -8.91 -11.81
C ASN A 40 -18.63 -9.99 -11.10
N PRO A 41 -18.01 -10.93 -11.83
CA PRO A 41 -17.04 -11.82 -11.22
C PRO A 41 -16.01 -10.91 -10.55
N SER A 42 -15.93 -11.00 -9.24
CA SER A 42 -15.00 -10.20 -8.46
C SER A 42 -13.62 -10.47 -9.01
N LYS A 43 -13.01 -9.46 -9.64
CA LYS A 43 -11.63 -9.57 -10.12
C LYS A 43 -10.79 -10.07 -8.95
N THR A 44 -10.02 -11.12 -9.21
CA THR A 44 -9.07 -11.62 -8.22
C THR A 44 -7.98 -10.57 -8.04
N VAL A 45 -7.76 -10.17 -6.81
CA VAL A 45 -6.81 -9.14 -6.45
C VAL A 45 -5.81 -9.71 -5.46
N HIS A 46 -4.54 -9.44 -5.68
CA HIS A 46 -3.47 -9.85 -4.79
C HIS A 46 -3.07 -8.70 -3.87
N LEU A 47 -3.20 -8.92 -2.56
CA LEU A 47 -2.75 -8.02 -1.50
C LEU A 47 -1.45 -8.55 -0.90
N TYR A 48 -0.41 -7.74 -0.97
CA TYR A 48 0.88 -8.00 -0.31
C TYR A 48 1.02 -7.10 0.90
N LEU A 49 1.38 -7.69 2.03
CA LEU A 49 1.70 -6.96 3.25
C LEU A 49 3.19 -7.08 3.55
N GLY A 50 3.82 -6.02 4.00
CA GLY A 50 5.26 -6.05 4.25
C GLY A 50 5.84 -4.73 4.74
N ARG A 51 7.10 -4.53 4.40
CA ARG A 51 7.85 -3.29 4.64
C ARG A 51 8.54 -2.82 3.39
N ILE A 52 8.67 -1.53 3.24
CA ILE A 52 9.44 -0.87 2.21
C ILE A 52 10.52 0.00 2.83
N LEU A 53 11.66 0.01 2.18
CA LEU A 53 12.69 1.02 2.32
C LEU A 53 12.90 1.64 0.94
N ILE A 54 12.72 2.94 0.82
CA ILE A 54 13.11 3.74 -0.34
C ILE A 54 14.33 4.56 0.09
N GLN A 55 15.39 4.46 -0.64
CA GLN A 55 16.62 5.22 -0.40
C GLN A 55 17.05 5.88 -1.69
N THR A 56 17.10 7.19 -1.67
CA THR A 56 17.69 8.04 -2.71
C THR A 56 19.01 8.60 -2.19
N GLU A 57 19.72 9.37 -3.00
CA GLU A 57 20.93 10.07 -2.59
C GLU A 57 20.73 10.94 -1.34
N ASN A 58 19.58 11.61 -1.27
CA ASN A 58 19.31 12.64 -0.26
C ASN A 58 18.34 12.18 0.85
N GLU A 59 17.65 11.07 0.68
CA GLU A 59 16.58 10.69 1.58
C GLU A 59 16.49 9.18 1.78
N LYS A 60 16.03 8.80 2.98
CA LYS A 60 15.75 7.42 3.33
C LYS A 60 14.39 7.35 4.04
N GLN A 61 13.44 6.67 3.41
CA GLN A 61 12.10 6.46 3.95
C GLN A 61 11.85 4.98 4.22
N THR A 62 11.22 4.68 5.34
CA THR A 62 10.78 3.32 5.69
C THR A 62 9.33 3.34 6.14
N GLY A 63 8.59 2.28 5.82
CA GLY A 63 7.22 2.12 6.29
C GLY A 63 6.74 0.69 6.18
N ASP A 64 5.66 0.38 6.87
CA ASP A 64 4.88 -0.82 6.57
C ASP A 64 4.08 -0.56 5.30
N ILE A 65 3.80 -1.60 4.50
CA ILE A 65 3.10 -1.46 3.23
C ILE A 65 1.92 -2.39 3.09
N GLU A 66 0.92 -1.87 2.37
CA GLU A 66 -0.13 -2.62 1.71
C GLU A 66 0.01 -2.38 0.20
N LEU A 67 0.43 -3.40 -0.54
CA LEU A 67 0.53 -3.36 -1.99
C LEU A 67 -0.57 -4.22 -2.59
N LEU A 68 -1.48 -3.59 -3.31
CA LEU A 68 -2.59 -4.22 -4.00
C LEU A 68 -2.30 -4.23 -5.49
N LEU A 69 -2.32 -5.42 -6.10
CA LEU A 69 -2.16 -5.61 -7.54
C LEU A 69 -3.47 -6.06 -8.16
N GLN A 70 -3.84 -5.41 -9.25
CA GLN A 70 -4.98 -5.74 -10.11
C GLN A 70 -4.55 -5.69 -11.57
N ASP A 71 -5.31 -6.33 -12.46
CA ASP A 71 -5.03 -6.34 -13.90
C ASP A 71 -4.93 -4.93 -14.51
N ASP A 72 -5.66 -3.97 -13.94
CA ASP A 72 -5.80 -2.61 -14.46
C ASP A 72 -5.11 -1.53 -13.58
N GLY A 73 -4.40 -1.93 -12.52
CA GLY A 73 -3.75 -0.94 -11.67
C GLY A 73 -3.06 -1.50 -10.44
N VAL A 74 -2.33 -0.62 -9.78
CA VAL A 74 -1.67 -0.88 -8.52
C VAL A 74 -2.07 0.18 -7.49
N ARG A 75 -2.18 -0.23 -6.23
CA ARG A 75 -2.29 0.68 -5.09
C ARG A 75 -1.23 0.31 -4.06
N LEU A 76 -0.33 1.22 -3.81
CA LEU A 76 0.68 1.10 -2.77
C LEU A 76 0.37 2.10 -1.66
N ARG A 77 0.12 1.60 -0.47
CA ARG A 77 0.00 2.41 0.76
C ARG A 77 1.21 2.22 1.62
N VAL A 78 1.76 3.33 2.10
CA VAL A 78 2.82 3.31 3.10
C VAL A 78 2.26 3.82 4.41
N LEU A 79 2.48 3.03 5.45
CA LEU A 79 1.97 3.24 6.80
C LEU A 79 3.13 3.53 7.74
N ALA A 80 2.90 4.40 8.71
CA ALA A 80 3.86 4.63 9.79
C ALA A 80 4.04 3.33 10.60
N PRO A 81 5.29 2.89 10.81
CA PRO A 81 5.55 1.71 11.61
C PRO A 81 4.91 1.83 13.00
N VAL A 82 4.38 0.71 13.53
CA VAL A 82 3.79 0.60 14.87
C VAL A 82 2.39 1.21 15.00
N ILE A 83 2.17 2.45 14.56
CA ILE A 83 0.86 3.13 14.70
C ILE A 83 -0.08 2.90 13.50
N GLY A 84 0.44 2.43 12.36
CA GLY A 84 -0.36 2.08 11.20
C GLY A 84 -1.09 3.25 10.51
N THR A 85 -0.79 4.50 10.87
CA THR A 85 -1.37 5.65 10.17
C THR A 85 -0.80 5.77 8.77
N ARG A 86 -1.64 6.15 7.80
CA ARG A 86 -1.19 6.34 6.43
C ARG A 86 -0.24 7.52 6.35
N ILE A 87 0.91 7.29 5.70
CA ILE A 87 1.88 8.35 5.37
C ILE A 87 1.56 8.86 3.98
N TRP A 88 1.55 7.96 2.99
CA TRP A 88 1.17 8.28 1.63
C TRP A 88 0.58 7.05 0.91
N GLU A 89 -0.14 7.32 -0.16
CA GLU A 89 -0.73 6.31 -1.02
C GLU A 89 -0.45 6.67 -2.47
N LEU A 90 0.08 5.73 -3.23
CA LEU A 90 0.22 5.81 -4.68
C LEU A 90 -0.81 4.88 -5.31
N ARG A 91 -1.52 5.38 -6.32
CA ARG A 91 -2.36 4.61 -7.22
C ARG A 91 -1.88 4.84 -8.64
N ALA A 92 -1.65 3.78 -9.37
CA ALA A 92 -1.19 3.89 -10.75
C ALA A 92 -1.90 2.89 -11.65
N ASN A 93 -2.09 3.30 -12.91
CA ASN A 93 -2.41 2.45 -14.04
C ASN A 93 -1.48 2.82 -15.20
N ASP A 94 -1.74 2.28 -16.38
CA ASP A 94 -0.88 2.54 -17.55
C ASP A 94 -0.84 4.02 -17.97
N SER A 95 -1.86 4.83 -17.62
CA SER A 95 -1.98 6.22 -18.07
C SER A 95 -1.74 7.24 -16.98
N GLN A 96 -1.98 6.92 -15.71
CA GLN A 96 -2.03 7.89 -14.63
C GLN A 96 -1.37 7.39 -13.36
N ILE A 97 -0.79 8.33 -12.59
CA ILE A 97 -0.30 8.13 -11.23
C ILE A 97 -0.95 9.19 -10.33
N LEU A 98 -1.66 8.75 -9.30
CA LEU A 98 -2.18 9.60 -8.23
C LEU A 98 -1.36 9.36 -6.98
N ILE A 99 -0.89 10.44 -6.38
CA ILE A 99 -0.16 10.41 -5.11
C ILE A 99 -0.94 11.24 -4.09
N ASN A 100 -1.30 10.61 -2.99
CA ASN A 100 -1.93 11.24 -1.83
C ASN A 100 -0.92 11.25 -0.67
N ASP A 101 -0.45 12.42 -0.27
CA ASP A 101 0.33 12.59 0.97
C ASP A 101 -0.60 12.97 2.12
N TYR A 102 -0.75 12.07 3.08
CA TYR A 102 -1.64 12.26 4.22
C TYR A 102 -1.04 13.14 5.32
N ARG A 103 0.28 13.36 5.32
CA ARG A 103 0.96 14.26 6.25
C ARG A 103 0.67 15.71 5.90
N ASP A 104 0.75 16.01 4.60
CA ASP A 104 0.56 17.36 4.07
C ASP A 104 -0.87 17.59 3.56
N GLN A 105 -1.74 16.55 3.63
CA GLN A 105 -3.10 16.55 3.11
C GLN A 105 -3.17 17.02 1.66
N SER A 106 -2.20 16.59 0.87
CA SER A 106 -2.06 16.97 -0.54
C SER A 106 -2.35 15.80 -1.47
N SER A 107 -2.79 16.11 -2.69
CA SER A 107 -3.05 15.15 -3.74
C SER A 107 -2.56 15.66 -5.07
N SER A 108 -1.78 14.85 -5.76
CA SER A 108 -1.25 15.17 -7.08
C SER A 108 -1.56 14.05 -8.06
N LEU A 109 -2.12 14.42 -9.20
CA LEU A 109 -2.42 13.50 -10.30
C LEU A 109 -1.50 13.84 -11.46
N TYR A 110 -0.78 12.84 -11.94
CA TYR A 110 0.20 12.95 -13.01
C TYR A 110 -0.13 11.98 -14.15
N GLU A 111 0.37 12.26 -15.34
CA GLU A 111 0.51 11.28 -16.39
C GLU A 111 1.58 10.27 -15.99
N ASN A 112 1.38 8.98 -16.31
CA ASN A 112 2.35 7.92 -15.99
C ASN A 112 3.52 8.00 -16.97
N SER A 113 4.45 8.95 -16.73
CA SER A 113 5.67 9.14 -17.51
C SER A 113 6.91 8.55 -16.80
N LEU A 114 7.99 8.44 -17.53
CA LEU A 114 9.29 8.03 -17.00
C LEU A 114 9.74 8.95 -15.87
N GLU A 115 9.67 10.26 -16.11
CA GLU A 115 10.15 11.28 -15.17
C GLU A 115 9.42 11.20 -13.84
N ILE A 116 8.10 10.98 -13.88
CA ILE A 116 7.28 10.86 -12.67
C ILE A 116 7.62 9.59 -11.90
N ARG A 117 7.86 8.46 -12.59
CA ARG A 117 8.27 7.22 -11.91
C ARG A 117 9.65 7.37 -11.25
N GLU A 118 10.60 7.99 -11.92
CA GLU A 118 11.94 8.26 -11.38
C GLU A 118 11.88 9.25 -10.20
N GLU A 119 11.04 10.28 -10.28
CA GLU A 119 10.87 11.26 -9.20
C GLU A 119 10.33 10.63 -7.91
N PHE A 120 9.27 9.81 -8.00
CA PHE A 120 8.58 9.30 -6.82
C PHE A 120 9.06 7.93 -6.35
N LEU A 121 9.46 7.06 -7.26
CA LEU A 121 9.94 5.72 -6.92
C LEU A 121 11.48 5.64 -6.92
N GLY A 122 12.15 6.64 -7.49
CA GLY A 122 13.58 6.62 -7.69
C GLY A 122 14.04 5.64 -8.79
N LEU A 123 13.11 4.99 -9.47
CA LEU A 123 13.35 3.94 -10.45
C LEU A 123 12.32 3.98 -11.58
N ASP A 124 12.75 3.69 -12.82
CA ASP A 124 11.83 3.45 -13.95
C ASP A 124 11.29 2.02 -13.91
N VAL A 125 10.25 1.82 -13.11
CA VAL A 125 9.55 0.53 -13.02
C VAL A 125 8.08 0.72 -13.38
N ARG A 126 7.59 -0.02 -14.37
CA ARG A 126 6.19 0.02 -14.81
C ARG A 126 5.33 -0.93 -13.98
N LEU A 127 4.04 -0.71 -14.00
CA LEU A 127 3.08 -1.55 -13.28
C LEU A 127 3.19 -3.03 -13.68
N GLY A 128 3.14 -3.33 -14.97
CA GLY A 128 3.27 -4.71 -15.46
C GLY A 128 4.59 -5.37 -15.06
N GLU A 129 5.67 -4.59 -14.99
CA GLU A 129 6.98 -5.06 -14.53
C GLU A 129 6.97 -5.43 -13.04
N ILE A 130 6.29 -4.64 -12.20
CA ILE A 130 6.09 -4.97 -10.78
C ILE A 130 5.29 -6.26 -10.64
N GLN A 131 4.23 -6.41 -11.43
CA GLN A 131 3.39 -7.60 -11.41
C GLN A 131 4.18 -8.85 -11.82
N GLU A 132 4.95 -8.82 -12.90
CA GLU A 132 5.82 -9.92 -13.31
C GLU A 132 6.82 -10.32 -12.21
N LEU A 133 7.48 -9.33 -11.58
CA LEU A 133 8.44 -9.57 -10.50
C LEU A 133 7.82 -10.26 -9.28
N LEU A 134 6.57 -9.92 -8.97
CA LEU A 134 5.91 -10.44 -7.77
C LEU A 134 5.18 -11.76 -8.01
N GLU A 135 4.71 -12.01 -9.24
CA GLU A 135 3.79 -13.12 -9.52
C GLU A 135 4.36 -14.19 -10.45
N GLN A 136 5.38 -13.87 -11.24
CA GLN A 136 5.91 -14.76 -12.27
C GLN A 136 7.40 -15.10 -12.08
N PRO A 137 7.77 -15.87 -11.05
CA PRO A 137 9.16 -16.09 -10.68
C PRO A 137 10.04 -16.73 -11.76
N THR A 138 9.43 -17.47 -12.70
CA THR A 138 10.14 -18.17 -13.75
C THR A 138 10.10 -17.47 -15.08
N LYS A 139 9.22 -16.42 -15.22
CA LYS A 139 8.90 -15.83 -16.52
C LYS A 139 8.85 -14.31 -16.41
N VAL A 140 10.01 -13.69 -16.31
CA VAL A 140 10.15 -12.23 -16.35
C VAL A 140 10.56 -11.83 -17.74
N SER A 141 9.77 -10.98 -18.42
CA SER A 141 9.93 -10.68 -19.84
C SER A 141 10.75 -9.41 -20.11
N PHE A 142 10.75 -8.46 -19.17
CA PHE A 142 11.35 -7.14 -19.34
C PHE A 142 12.77 -7.01 -18.74
N LEU A 143 13.23 -8.06 -18.05
CA LEU A 143 14.57 -8.13 -17.44
C LEU A 143 15.34 -9.35 -17.96
N ASP A 144 16.64 -9.18 -18.13
CA ASP A 144 17.55 -10.28 -18.36
C ASP A 144 17.78 -11.02 -17.03
N VAL A 145 17.47 -12.31 -17.02
CA VAL A 145 17.72 -13.15 -15.85
C VAL A 145 19.18 -13.58 -15.85
N VAL A 146 19.95 -13.06 -14.91
CA VAL A 146 21.38 -13.35 -14.73
C VAL A 146 21.58 -14.66 -13.97
N LYS A 147 20.74 -14.89 -12.94
CA LYS A 147 20.85 -16.06 -12.10
C LYS A 147 19.48 -16.64 -11.72
N ARG A 148 19.42 -17.95 -11.64
CA ARG A 148 18.25 -18.70 -11.16
C ARG A 148 18.63 -19.57 -9.96
N ASP A 149 17.65 -19.87 -9.11
CA ASP A 149 17.82 -20.86 -8.04
C ASP A 149 17.64 -22.29 -8.57
N GLU A 150 17.73 -23.28 -7.67
CA GLU A 150 17.56 -24.70 -7.98
C GLU A 150 16.17 -25.07 -8.53
N TYR A 151 15.15 -24.23 -8.29
CA TYR A 151 13.78 -24.38 -8.82
C TYR A 151 13.54 -23.55 -10.10
N GLN A 152 14.60 -23.05 -10.74
CA GLN A 152 14.51 -22.22 -11.96
C GLN A 152 13.83 -20.85 -11.75
N ARG A 153 13.68 -20.40 -10.51
CA ARG A 153 13.13 -19.08 -10.20
C ARG A 153 14.21 -18.01 -10.34
N ALA A 154 13.84 -16.87 -10.88
CA ALA A 154 14.76 -15.75 -11.01
C ALA A 154 15.16 -15.20 -9.63
N ILE A 155 16.45 -15.02 -9.38
CA ILE A 155 17.00 -14.46 -8.15
C ILE A 155 17.92 -13.27 -8.38
N ASP A 156 18.42 -13.10 -9.60
CA ASP A 156 19.26 -11.97 -10.00
C ASP A 156 18.90 -11.60 -11.43
N LEU A 157 18.47 -10.35 -11.62
CA LEU A 157 17.94 -9.84 -12.87
C LEU A 157 18.49 -8.44 -13.12
N VAL A 158 18.64 -8.08 -14.39
CA VAL A 158 19.17 -6.78 -14.80
C VAL A 158 18.33 -6.22 -15.93
N LYS A 159 17.97 -4.93 -15.86
CA LYS A 159 17.41 -4.19 -17.00
C LYS A 159 18.55 -3.53 -17.74
N ARG A 160 18.73 -3.91 -19.01
CA ARG A 160 19.74 -3.33 -19.86
C ARG A 160 19.15 -2.27 -20.77
N ASP A 161 19.81 -1.15 -20.83
CA ASP A 161 19.61 -0.16 -21.86
C ASP A 161 20.62 -0.42 -22.99
N SER A 162 20.18 -0.30 -24.24
CA SER A 162 21.01 -0.58 -25.41
C SER A 162 22.18 0.40 -25.57
N VAL A 163 22.09 1.57 -24.95
CA VAL A 163 23.09 2.66 -25.06
C VAL A 163 23.90 2.81 -23.80
N LEU A 164 23.23 2.71 -22.64
CA LEU A 164 23.81 3.03 -21.32
C LEU A 164 24.29 1.80 -20.55
N GLY A 165 23.99 0.59 -21.02
CA GLY A 165 24.33 -0.65 -20.30
C GLY A 165 23.30 -1.02 -19.24
N ASP A 166 23.75 -1.57 -18.10
CA ASP A 166 22.85 -2.01 -17.03
C ASP A 166 22.19 -0.80 -16.35
N ARG A 167 20.88 -0.64 -16.54
CA ARG A 167 20.11 0.49 -15.99
C ARG A 167 19.72 0.27 -14.54
N PHE A 168 19.11 -0.85 -14.22
CA PHE A 168 18.87 -1.23 -12.85
C PHE A 168 18.95 -2.74 -12.64
N SER A 169 19.22 -3.15 -11.41
CA SER A 169 19.26 -4.56 -11.00
C SER A 169 18.16 -4.89 -10.03
N VAL A 170 17.72 -6.15 -10.07
CA VAL A 170 16.78 -6.73 -9.11
C VAL A 170 17.41 -7.96 -8.49
N GLU A 171 17.54 -7.96 -7.17
CA GLU A 171 18.00 -9.09 -6.39
C GLU A 171 16.85 -9.65 -5.55
N ILE A 172 16.52 -10.93 -5.72
CA ILE A 172 15.50 -11.64 -4.96
C ILE A 172 16.20 -12.64 -4.05
N ASN A 173 16.27 -12.30 -2.76
CA ASN A 173 17.02 -13.14 -1.82
C ASN A 173 16.32 -14.45 -1.49
N ARG A 174 14.99 -14.45 -1.49
CA ARG A 174 14.21 -15.63 -1.10
C ARG A 174 12.80 -15.59 -1.66
N TRP A 175 12.34 -16.73 -2.14
CA TRP A 175 10.95 -17.00 -2.47
C TRP A 175 10.24 -17.70 -1.30
N GLN A 176 9.00 -17.33 -1.03
CA GLN A 176 8.17 -17.89 0.02
C GLN A 176 6.82 -18.31 -0.52
N GLU A 177 6.31 -19.47 -0.05
CA GLU A 177 4.94 -19.90 -0.29
C GLU A 177 4.00 -19.17 0.68
N GLY A 178 2.89 -18.64 0.15
CA GLY A 178 1.81 -18.01 0.91
C GLY A 178 0.46 -18.61 0.54
N GLU A 179 -0.60 -18.15 1.16
CA GLU A 179 -1.97 -18.63 0.88
C GLU A 179 -2.38 -18.43 -0.58
N ALA A 180 -1.96 -17.34 -1.19
CA ALA A 180 -2.26 -17.00 -2.59
C ALA A 180 -1.15 -17.43 -3.57
N GLY A 181 -0.22 -18.29 -3.15
CA GLY A 181 0.88 -18.82 -3.95
C GLY A 181 2.23 -18.18 -3.64
N LEU A 182 3.20 -18.46 -4.51
CA LEU A 182 4.59 -18.08 -4.36
C LEU A 182 4.78 -16.54 -4.53
N PHE A 183 5.64 -15.96 -3.67
CA PHE A 183 6.01 -14.54 -3.77
C PHE A 183 7.44 -14.30 -3.25
N PRO A 184 8.14 -13.23 -3.69
CA PRO A 184 9.45 -12.90 -3.17
C PRO A 184 9.36 -12.37 -1.74
N GLN A 185 10.04 -13.03 -0.80
CA GLN A 185 10.06 -12.58 0.58
C GLN A 185 10.85 -11.27 0.76
N LYS A 186 11.98 -11.17 0.05
CA LYS A 186 12.80 -9.96 0.04
C LYS A 186 13.30 -9.70 -1.36
N MET A 187 13.05 -8.48 -1.83
CA MET A 187 13.47 -8.01 -3.13
C MET A 187 14.17 -6.65 -2.99
N LYS A 188 15.30 -6.49 -3.65
CA LYS A 188 16.03 -5.24 -3.76
C LYS A 188 16.04 -4.82 -5.21
N LEU A 189 15.61 -3.60 -5.50
CA LEU A 189 15.77 -2.93 -6.78
C LEU A 189 16.79 -1.81 -6.59
N GLU A 190 17.76 -1.69 -7.48
CA GLU A 190 18.81 -0.66 -7.39
C GLU A 190 19.10 -0.10 -8.77
N ASP A 191 19.02 1.23 -8.89
CA ASP A 191 19.44 1.95 -10.09
C ASP A 191 20.98 2.04 -10.14
N SER A 192 21.55 1.62 -11.26
CA SER A 192 23.00 1.52 -11.42
C SER A 192 23.70 2.89 -11.56
N PHE A 193 22.95 3.94 -11.92
CA PHE A 193 23.51 5.28 -12.14
C PHE A 193 23.37 6.18 -10.92
N THR A 194 22.21 6.17 -10.29
CA THR A 194 21.91 7.04 -9.16
C THR A 194 22.21 6.40 -7.81
N GLY A 195 22.31 5.07 -7.77
CA GLY A 195 22.40 4.32 -6.51
C GLY A 195 21.10 4.34 -5.70
N ASN A 196 20.02 4.88 -6.27
CA ASN A 196 18.69 4.82 -5.67
C ASN A 196 18.25 3.37 -5.53
N LYS A 197 17.62 3.04 -4.42
CA LYS A 197 17.16 1.68 -4.18
C LYS A 197 15.83 1.59 -3.46
N ILE A 198 15.10 0.54 -3.82
CA ILE A 198 13.90 0.11 -3.11
C ILE A 198 14.17 -1.29 -2.56
N ILE A 199 13.91 -1.48 -1.28
CA ILE A 199 13.93 -2.81 -0.66
C ILE A 199 12.53 -3.12 -0.17
N LEU A 200 11.96 -4.21 -0.68
CA LEU A 200 10.69 -4.76 -0.24
C LEU A 200 10.96 -6.00 0.62
N VAL A 201 10.35 -6.07 1.78
CA VAL A 201 10.31 -7.26 2.64
C VAL A 201 8.85 -7.63 2.81
N LEU A 202 8.38 -8.60 2.02
CA LEU A 202 6.99 -9.04 2.03
C LEU A 202 6.82 -10.16 3.06
N ARG A 203 5.73 -10.11 3.81
CA ARG A 203 5.39 -11.05 4.88
C ARG A 203 4.27 -12.00 4.48
N SER A 204 3.33 -11.50 3.67
CA SER A 204 2.20 -12.29 3.20
C SER A 204 1.73 -11.86 1.82
N ARG A 205 1.13 -12.80 1.10
CA ARG A 205 0.34 -12.61 -0.10
C ARG A 205 -1.03 -13.20 0.14
N GLN A 206 -2.08 -12.44 -0.10
CA GLN A 206 -3.47 -12.84 0.10
C GLN A 206 -4.25 -12.59 -1.18
N THR A 207 -5.25 -13.42 -1.44
CA THR A 207 -6.25 -13.17 -2.49
C THR A 207 -7.47 -12.58 -1.83
N ILE A 208 -7.88 -11.40 -2.29
CA ILE A 208 -9.06 -10.71 -1.78
C ILE A 208 -10.04 -10.39 -2.91
N ALA A 209 -11.31 -10.14 -2.55
CA ALA A 209 -12.26 -9.57 -3.49
C ALA A 209 -11.81 -8.15 -3.84
N GLY A 210 -11.65 -7.87 -5.15
CA GLY A 210 -11.15 -6.58 -5.61
C GLY A 210 -12.25 -5.54 -5.73
N GLU A 211 -11.97 -4.34 -5.21
CA GLU A 211 -12.69 -3.13 -5.59
C GLU A 211 -11.87 -2.39 -6.65
N PRO A 212 -12.51 -1.70 -7.60
CA PRO A 212 -11.80 -0.91 -8.59
C PRO A 212 -10.85 0.10 -7.92
N ILE A 213 -9.67 0.28 -8.49
CA ILE A 213 -8.75 1.33 -8.04
C ILE A 213 -9.29 2.67 -8.56
N VAL A 214 -9.89 3.45 -7.66
CA VAL A 214 -10.45 4.76 -7.99
C VAL A 214 -9.38 5.83 -7.81
N PHE A 215 -9.21 6.71 -8.81
CA PHE A 215 -8.28 7.84 -8.79
C PHE A 215 -8.94 9.07 -8.15
N GLU A 216 -9.22 8.97 -6.87
CA GLU A 216 -9.88 10.04 -6.10
C GLU A 216 -8.87 10.78 -5.24
N LYS A 217 -8.81 12.11 -5.40
CA LYS A 217 -7.97 12.99 -4.60
C LYS A 217 -8.51 13.08 -3.16
N LEU A 218 -7.63 13.40 -2.23
CA LEU A 218 -8.04 13.77 -0.88
C LEU A 218 -8.95 15.01 -0.92
N PRO A 219 -9.95 15.10 -0.01
CA PRO A 219 -10.73 16.32 0.13
C PRO A 219 -9.80 17.49 0.50
N GLU A 220 -10.04 18.64 -0.11
CA GLU A 220 -9.29 19.83 0.22
C GLU A 220 -9.44 20.17 1.72
N PRO A 221 -8.35 20.57 2.39
CA PRO A 221 -8.43 20.98 3.78
C PRO A 221 -9.41 22.16 3.90
N LYS A 222 -10.36 22.05 4.83
CA LYS A 222 -11.29 23.15 5.09
C LYS A 222 -10.47 24.35 5.50
N PRO A 223 -10.73 25.56 4.92
CA PRO A 223 -10.06 26.77 5.35
C PRO A 223 -10.29 26.94 6.86
N SER A 224 -9.17 27.09 7.59
CA SER A 224 -9.21 27.40 9.01
C SER A 224 -9.87 28.77 9.16
N GLY A 225 -11.13 28.79 9.63
CA GLY A 225 -11.90 29.98 9.93
C GLY A 225 -11.31 30.77 11.11
#